data_de9d1e49d0a8f9fabba513a4b4d9c482
#
_entry.id   de9d1e49d0a8f9fabba513a4b4d9c482
#
_cell.length_a   1.000
_cell.length_b   1.000
_cell.length_c   1.000
_cell.angle_alpha   90.00
_cell.angle_beta   90.00
_cell.angle_gamma   90.00
#
_symmetry.space_group_name_H-M   'P 1'
#
loop_
_entity.id
_entity.type
_entity.pdbx_description
1 polymer ?
#
loop_
_entity_poly.entity_id
_entity_poly.type
_entity_poly.pdbx_seq_one_letter_code
_entity_poly.pdbx_strand_id
1 'polypeptide(L)'
;MYSLGIDLGGTNIVASVVDDQFNIISTAKTKTNAPRPANAIFDDVEKVCREAVREAKLTMSDLVAVGMGSPGTCNADGVIEFANNLAFNNVPAREMLRERLGVDNVFVENDANC
;
A
#
# COMPACT_ATOMS: atom_id res chain seq x y z
N MET A 1 -16.02 -3.56 -10.42
CA MET A 1 -15.10 -4.03 -9.36
C MET A 1 -13.99 -3.02 -9.16
N TYR A 2 -13.49 -2.92 -7.95
CA TYR A 2 -12.51 -1.89 -7.61
C TYR A 2 -11.28 -2.51 -6.97
N SER A 3 -10.14 -1.88 -7.20
CA SER A 3 -8.86 -2.28 -6.60
C SER A 3 -8.20 -1.06 -5.97
N LEU A 4 -7.31 -1.30 -5.02
CA LEU A 4 -6.55 -0.25 -4.37
C LEU A 4 -5.08 -0.42 -4.73
N GLY A 5 -4.46 0.62 -5.26
CA GLY A 5 -3.03 0.64 -5.54
C GLY A 5 -2.33 1.54 -4.54
N ILE A 6 -1.24 1.06 -3.98
CA ILE A 6 -0.44 1.81 -3.01
C ILE A 6 0.96 1.98 -3.55
N ASP A 7 1.45 3.20 -3.57
CA ASP A 7 2.83 3.50 -3.90
C ASP A 7 3.51 3.95 -2.60
N LEU A 8 4.34 3.06 -2.05
CA LEU A 8 5.12 3.36 -0.85
C LEU A 8 6.50 3.83 -1.26
N GLY A 9 6.68 5.14 -1.26
CA GLY A 9 7.96 5.75 -1.61
C GLY A 9 8.71 6.24 -0.38
N GLY A 10 9.98 6.57 -0.56
CA GLY A 10 10.79 7.13 0.52
C GLY A 10 10.33 8.52 0.95
N THR A 11 9.62 9.24 0.09
CA THR A 11 9.16 10.60 0.34
C THR A 11 7.65 10.68 0.56
N ASN A 12 6.87 9.98 -0.25
CA ASN A 12 5.41 10.04 -0.20
C ASN A 12 4.80 8.64 -0.20
N ILE A 13 3.63 8.55 0.42
CA ILE A 13 2.76 7.37 0.35
C ILE A 13 1.51 7.80 -0.42
N VAL A 14 1.17 7.09 -1.49
CA VAL A 14 0.02 7.40 -2.33
C VAL A 14 -0.88 6.18 -2.43
N ALA A 15 -2.18 6.36 -2.19
CA ALA A 15 -3.16 5.30 -2.35
C ALA A 15 -4.21 5.76 -3.37
N SER A 16 -4.51 4.91 -4.34
CA SER A 16 -5.48 5.21 -5.40
C SER A 16 -6.46 4.07 -5.57
N VAL A 17 -7.74 4.40 -5.69
CA VAL A 17 -8.78 3.43 -6.04
C VAL A 17 -8.96 3.47 -7.55
N VAL A 18 -8.95 2.29 -8.18
CA VAL A 18 -9.10 2.16 -9.63
C VAL A 18 -10.27 1.21 -9.93
N ASP A 19 -10.92 1.43 -11.07
CA ASP A 19 -11.99 0.57 -11.54
C ASP A 19 -11.48 -0.52 -12.48
N ASP A 20 -12.37 -1.29 -13.09
CA ASP A 20 -12.04 -2.40 -13.99
C ASP A 20 -11.31 -1.92 -15.26
N GLN A 21 -11.44 -0.66 -15.61
CA GLN A 21 -10.83 -0.10 -16.82
C GLN A 21 -9.57 0.70 -16.49
N PHE A 22 -9.06 0.54 -15.27
CA PHE A 22 -7.87 1.23 -14.76
C PHE A 22 -8.03 2.75 -14.67
N ASN A 23 -9.26 3.24 -14.59
CA ASN A 23 -9.50 4.66 -14.30
C ASN A 23 -9.29 4.90 -12.81
N ILE A 24 -8.57 5.98 -12.48
CA ILE A 24 -8.37 6.37 -11.09
C ILE A 24 -9.65 7.08 -10.62
N ILE A 25 -10.30 6.49 -9.61
CA ILE A 25 -11.54 7.02 -9.05
C ILE A 25 -11.25 8.05 -7.95
N SER A 26 -10.26 7.76 -7.12
CA SER A 26 -9.84 8.66 -6.03
C SER A 26 -8.38 8.42 -5.70
N THR A 27 -7.74 9.41 -5.07
CA THR A 27 -6.35 9.33 -4.64
C THR A 27 -6.20 10.06 -3.32
N ALA A 28 -5.44 9.47 -2.39
CA ALA A 28 -5.04 10.12 -1.15
C ALA A 28 -3.53 9.99 -1.02
N LYS A 29 -2.90 11.00 -0.41
CA LYS A 29 -1.45 11.07 -0.32
C LYS A 29 -1.04 11.66 1.03
N THR A 30 0.08 11.18 1.56
CA THR A 30 0.73 11.77 2.73
C THR A 30 2.24 11.63 2.58
N LYS A 31 2.97 12.32 3.43
CA LYS A 31 4.43 12.20 3.46
C LYS A 31 4.83 10.95 4.23
N THR A 32 5.85 10.26 3.73
CA THR A 32 6.39 9.08 4.42
C THR A 32 7.13 9.45 5.69
N ASN A 33 7.83 10.57 5.68
CA ASN A 33 8.65 11.04 6.81
C ASN A 33 9.64 9.96 7.28
N ALA A 34 10.23 9.24 6.33
CA ALA A 34 11.20 8.19 6.61
C ALA A 34 12.55 8.79 7.03
N PRO A 35 13.38 8.05 7.80
CA PRO A 35 13.08 6.71 8.30
C PRO A 35 12.23 6.74 9.57
N ARG A 36 11.35 5.72 9.69
CA ARG A 36 10.51 5.51 10.88
C ARG A 36 10.27 4.01 11.03
N PRO A 37 9.86 3.55 12.22
CA PRO A 37 9.47 2.14 12.39
C PRO A 37 8.38 1.74 11.40
N ALA A 38 8.42 0.49 10.96
CA ALA A 38 7.47 -0.01 9.96
C ALA A 38 6.02 0.19 10.41
N ASN A 39 5.70 -0.09 11.68
CA ASN A 39 4.34 0.09 12.19
C ASN A 39 3.85 1.53 12.05
N ALA A 40 4.72 2.50 12.31
CA ALA A 40 4.35 3.92 12.18
C ALA A 40 4.07 4.29 10.72
N ILE A 41 4.89 3.79 9.79
CA ILE A 41 4.68 4.04 8.37
C ILE A 41 3.39 3.36 7.90
N PHE A 42 3.15 2.12 8.33
CA PHE A 42 1.93 1.40 7.94
C PHE A 42 0.67 1.97 8.58
N ASP A 43 0.77 2.67 9.72
CA ASP A 43 -0.35 3.45 10.24
C ASP A 43 -0.78 4.52 9.23
N ASP A 44 0.18 5.20 8.63
CA ASP A 44 -0.10 6.21 7.60
C ASP A 44 -0.55 5.58 6.28
N VAL A 45 -0.01 4.41 5.92
CA VAL A 45 -0.49 3.65 4.76
C VAL A 45 -1.97 3.32 4.93
N GLU A 46 -2.34 2.78 6.08
CA GLU A 46 -3.75 2.47 6.37
C GLU A 46 -4.62 3.70 6.28
N LYS A 47 -4.16 4.82 6.83
CA LYS A 47 -4.90 6.08 6.84
C LYS A 47 -5.21 6.56 5.43
N VAL A 48 -4.21 6.60 4.53
CA VAL A 48 -4.43 7.07 3.16
C VAL A 48 -5.28 6.07 2.37
N CYS A 49 -5.16 4.77 2.63
CA CYS A 49 -6.00 3.76 2.00
C CYS A 49 -7.46 3.97 2.36
N ARG A 50 -7.76 4.15 3.63
CA ARG A 50 -9.14 4.39 4.08
C ARG A 50 -9.68 5.72 3.55
N GLU A 51 -8.84 6.73 3.48
CA GLU A 51 -9.22 8.03 2.92
C GLU A 51 -9.57 7.92 1.44
N ALA A 52 -8.74 7.24 0.64
CA ALA A 52 -9.01 7.05 -0.78
C ALA A 52 -10.30 6.28 -1.02
N VAL A 53 -10.54 5.23 -0.24
CA VAL A 53 -11.76 4.42 -0.35
C VAL A 53 -12.98 5.24 0.04
N ARG A 54 -12.87 6.04 1.09
CA ARG A 54 -13.98 6.90 1.52
C ARG A 54 -14.32 7.96 0.47
N GLU A 55 -13.30 8.57 -0.14
CA GLU A 55 -13.51 9.56 -1.19
C GLU A 55 -14.12 8.95 -2.45
N ALA A 56 -13.86 7.67 -2.71
CA ALA A 56 -14.49 6.93 -3.80
C ALA A 56 -15.94 6.53 -3.45
N LYS A 57 -16.39 6.81 -2.23
CA LYS A 57 -17.70 6.44 -1.70
C LYS A 57 -17.91 4.93 -1.67
N LEU A 58 -16.84 4.22 -1.32
CA LEU A 58 -16.80 2.76 -1.23
C LEU A 58 -16.47 2.33 0.19
N THR A 59 -16.53 1.02 0.43
CA THR A 59 -16.03 0.39 1.65
C THR A 59 -14.89 -0.56 1.29
N MET A 60 -14.13 -1.02 2.28
CA MET A 60 -13.06 -1.98 2.02
C MET A 60 -13.59 -3.28 1.41
N SER A 61 -14.81 -3.66 1.73
CA SER A 61 -15.42 -4.87 1.16
C SER A 61 -15.73 -4.74 -0.33
N ASP A 62 -15.72 -3.53 -0.89
CA ASP A 62 -15.90 -3.31 -2.32
C ASP A 62 -14.63 -3.57 -3.12
N LEU A 63 -13.49 -3.72 -2.45
CA LEU A 63 -12.20 -3.94 -3.10
C LEU A 63 -11.98 -5.43 -3.36
N VAL A 64 -11.57 -5.77 -4.58
CA VAL A 64 -11.24 -7.16 -4.94
C VAL A 64 -9.77 -7.47 -4.75
N ALA A 65 -8.92 -6.44 -4.69
CA ALA A 65 -7.48 -6.63 -4.53
C ALA A 65 -6.84 -5.35 -4.01
N VAL A 66 -5.71 -5.52 -3.33
CA VAL A 66 -4.85 -4.42 -2.90
C VAL A 66 -3.44 -4.74 -3.36
N GLY A 67 -2.82 -3.82 -4.10
CA GLY A 67 -1.43 -3.96 -4.54
C GLY A 67 -0.58 -2.83 -3.99
N MET A 68 0.63 -3.15 -3.59
CA MET A 68 1.59 -2.16 -3.11
C MET A 68 2.89 -2.26 -3.89
N GLY A 69 3.35 -1.12 -4.41
CA GLY A 69 4.71 -0.97 -4.90
C GLY A 69 5.59 -0.42 -3.79
N SER A 70 6.77 -0.98 -3.61
CA SER A 70 7.69 -0.60 -2.56
C SER A 70 9.11 -0.46 -3.10
N PRO A 71 9.91 0.48 -2.60
CA PRO A 71 11.32 0.52 -2.93
C PRO A 71 12.05 -0.65 -2.25
N GLY A 72 13.18 -1.07 -2.80
CA GLY A 72 13.97 -2.16 -2.26
C GLY A 72 13.51 -3.52 -2.72
N THR A 73 13.93 -4.57 -2.03
CA THR A 73 13.69 -5.96 -2.44
C THR A 73 12.52 -6.56 -1.68
N CYS A 74 11.65 -7.25 -2.42
CA CYS A 74 10.52 -7.99 -1.86
C CYS A 74 10.63 -9.46 -2.27
N ASN A 75 10.13 -10.36 -1.42
CA ASN A 75 10.06 -11.77 -1.78
C ASN A 75 8.63 -12.17 -2.19
N ALA A 76 8.47 -13.43 -2.59
CA ALA A 76 7.18 -13.94 -3.08
C ALA A 76 6.10 -13.95 -1.99
N ASP A 77 6.47 -13.91 -0.72
CA ASP A 77 5.53 -13.89 0.41
C ASP A 77 5.07 -12.48 0.77
N GLY A 78 5.53 -11.47 0.02
CA GLY A 78 5.14 -10.09 0.27
C GLY A 78 5.87 -9.46 1.46
N VAL A 79 7.07 -9.95 1.76
CA VAL A 79 7.94 -9.38 2.80
C VAL A 79 8.93 -8.44 2.13
N ILE A 80 9.00 -7.21 2.64
CA ILE A 80 10.02 -6.25 2.20
C ILE A 80 11.30 -6.61 2.94
N GLU A 81 12.23 -7.29 2.24
CA GLU A 81 13.45 -7.77 2.85
C GLU A 81 14.40 -6.65 3.20
N PHE A 82 14.47 -5.63 2.36
CA PHE A 82 15.36 -4.51 2.57
C PHE A 82 14.89 -3.29 1.80
N ALA A 83 14.86 -2.14 2.46
CA ALA A 83 14.56 -0.85 1.83
C ALA A 83 15.29 0.25 2.60
N ASN A 84 16.40 0.71 2.05
CA ASN A 84 17.28 1.70 2.71
C ASN A 84 16.56 2.97 3.11
N ASN A 85 15.78 3.52 2.19
CA ASN A 85 15.14 4.82 2.39
C ASN A 85 14.06 4.79 3.47
N LEU A 86 13.58 3.60 3.82
CA LEU A 86 12.53 3.42 4.80
C LEU A 86 13.04 2.81 6.11
N ALA A 87 14.32 2.43 6.15
CA ALA A 87 14.91 1.68 7.25
C ALA A 87 14.18 0.35 7.52
N PHE A 88 13.64 -0.26 6.47
CA PHE A 88 12.93 -1.52 6.56
C PHE A 88 13.89 -2.70 6.44
N ASN A 89 13.62 -3.74 7.22
CA ASN A 89 14.36 -4.99 7.18
C ASN A 89 13.38 -6.12 7.54
N ASN A 90 13.10 -6.99 6.56
CA ASN A 90 12.19 -8.13 6.73
C ASN A 90 10.80 -7.72 7.23
N VAL A 91 10.21 -6.69 6.60
CA VAL A 91 8.89 -6.19 6.98
C VAL A 91 7.82 -7.01 6.26
N PRO A 92 6.92 -7.70 7.00
CA PRO A 92 5.87 -8.53 6.40
C PRO A 92 4.71 -7.67 5.88
N ALA A 93 4.97 -6.92 4.80
CA ALA A 93 4.05 -5.89 4.31
C ALA A 93 2.69 -6.45 3.90
N ARG A 94 2.67 -7.61 3.21
CA ARG A 94 1.42 -8.22 2.77
C ARG A 94 0.51 -8.57 3.94
N GLU A 95 1.07 -9.21 4.96
CA GLU A 95 0.30 -9.58 6.15
C GLU A 95 -0.17 -8.36 6.92
N MET A 96 0.69 -7.35 7.03
CA MET A 96 0.32 -6.09 7.70
C MET A 96 -0.86 -5.42 7.00
N LEU A 97 -0.85 -5.38 5.66
CA LEU A 97 -1.94 -4.81 4.89
C LEU A 97 -3.22 -5.64 5.01
N ARG A 98 -3.10 -6.98 4.95
CA ARG A 98 -4.26 -7.86 5.09
C ARG A 98 -4.95 -7.65 6.44
N GLU A 99 -4.18 -7.59 7.50
CA GLU A 99 -4.72 -7.40 8.85
C GLU A 99 -5.34 -6.02 9.03
N ARG A 100 -4.65 -4.98 8.53
CA ARG A 100 -5.10 -3.60 8.72
C ARG A 100 -6.31 -3.24 7.87
N LEU A 101 -6.36 -3.74 6.63
CA LEU A 101 -7.42 -3.38 5.68
C LEU A 101 -8.54 -4.41 5.60
N GLY A 102 -8.31 -5.62 6.08
CA GLY A 102 -9.31 -6.70 6.03
C GLY A 102 -9.59 -7.20 4.62
N VAL A 103 -8.61 -7.09 3.70
CA VAL A 103 -8.70 -7.58 2.34
C VAL A 103 -7.75 -8.74 2.18
N ASP A 104 -8.23 -9.89 1.71
CA ASP A 104 -7.42 -11.10 1.62
C ASP A 104 -6.46 -11.09 0.43
N ASN A 105 -6.89 -10.53 -0.69
CA ASN A 105 -6.09 -10.53 -1.92
C ASN A 105 -5.15 -9.33 -1.95
N VAL A 106 -4.00 -9.48 -1.33
CA VAL A 106 -2.98 -8.43 -1.22
C VAL A 106 -1.68 -8.94 -1.82
N PHE A 107 -1.03 -8.12 -2.65
CA PHE A 107 0.31 -8.42 -3.18
C PHE A 107 1.21 -7.20 -3.06
N VAL A 108 2.50 -7.48 -2.87
CA VAL A 108 3.53 -6.45 -2.70
C VAL A 108 4.65 -6.75 -3.69
N GLU A 109 5.08 -5.74 -4.43
CA GLU A 109 6.14 -5.87 -5.40
C GLU A 109 7.13 -4.73 -5.30
N ASN A 110 8.32 -4.94 -5.84
CA ASN A 110 9.33 -3.89 -5.95
C ASN A 110 8.92 -2.92 -7.07
N ASP A 111 9.03 -1.62 -6.82
CA ASP A 111 8.63 -0.58 -7.79
C ASP A 111 9.35 -0.72 -9.13
N ALA A 112 10.59 -1.16 -9.13
CA ALA A 112 11.35 -1.32 -10.36
C ALA A 112 10.85 -2.48 -11.22
N ASN A 113 10.09 -3.40 -10.65
CA ASN A 113 9.57 -4.60 -11.31
C ASN A 113 8.05 -4.56 -11.51
N CYS A 114 7.41 -3.49 -11.11
CA CYS A 114 5.96 -3.33 -11.25
C CYS A 114 5.56 -2.84 -12.64
#